data_2fc2a52fc5db50e151f52655a349e03a
#
_entry.id   2fc2a52fc5db50e151f52655a349e03a
#
_cell.length_a   1.000
_cell.length_b   1.000
_cell.length_c   1.000
_cell.angle_alpha   90.00
_cell.angle_beta   90.00
_cell.angle_gamma   90.00
#
_symmetry.space_group_name_H-M   'P 1'
#
loop_
_entity.id
_entity.type
_entity.pdbx_description
1 polymer ?
#
loop_
_entity_poly.entity_id
_entity_poly.type
_entity_poly.pdbx_seq_one_letter_code
_entity_poly.pdbx_strand_id
1 'polypeptide(L)'
;HRTVLENITDPLNYAKKMNKEDAKRKAVELLQMVGLEEKAGQYPRKLSGGQQQRVGIARAMAVEPKVILFDEPTSSLDPELVKAVLRVIKRLSDQKQTMVIVTHEMQFAKLISDKIVFLDDAVIQEEGSTKELFENSENVRLRNFLQAISLDDL
;
A
#
# COMPACT_ATOMS: atom_id res chain seq x y z
N HIS A 1 6.69 13.79 16.97
CA HIS A 1 7.90 14.07 17.75
C HIS A 1 9.07 13.11 17.46
N ARG A 2 8.90 12.17 16.48
CA ARG A 2 9.92 11.18 16.09
C ARG A 2 10.38 11.45 14.66
N THR A 3 11.67 11.24 14.39
CA THR A 3 12.21 11.28 13.03
C THR A 3 11.65 10.11 12.20
N VAL A 4 11.85 10.14 10.90
CA VAL A 4 11.49 9.06 9.99
C VAL A 4 12.14 7.73 10.43
N LEU A 5 13.42 7.77 10.77
CA LEU A 5 14.15 6.59 11.26
C LEU A 5 13.54 6.05 12.56
N GLU A 6 13.27 6.94 13.53
CA GLU A 6 12.70 6.55 14.83
C GLU A 6 11.29 5.97 14.67
N ASN A 7 10.49 6.44 13.73
CA ASN A 7 9.18 5.84 13.43
C ASN A 7 9.24 4.37 13.05
N ILE A 8 10.37 3.93 12.48
CA ILE A 8 10.58 2.54 12.06
C ILE A 8 11.35 1.75 13.12
N THR A 9 12.32 2.36 13.79
CA THR A 9 13.10 1.66 14.84
C THR A 9 12.29 1.42 16.11
N ASP A 10 11.37 2.30 16.48
CA ASP A 10 10.55 2.13 17.69
C ASP A 10 9.74 0.81 17.67
N PRO A 11 8.97 0.46 16.62
CA PRO A 11 8.32 -0.85 16.54
C PRO A 11 9.28 -2.03 16.63
N LEU A 12 10.47 -1.93 16.03
CA LEU A 12 11.50 -2.99 16.08
C LEU A 12 12.02 -3.19 17.51
N ASN A 13 12.29 -2.08 18.22
CA ASN A 13 12.80 -2.14 19.59
C ASN A 13 11.73 -2.64 20.58
N TYR A 14 10.48 -2.13 20.49
CA TYR A 14 9.44 -2.41 21.48
C TYR A 14 8.67 -3.70 21.19
N ALA A 15 8.24 -3.92 19.95
CA ALA A 15 7.45 -5.09 19.59
C ALA A 15 8.31 -6.33 19.31
N LYS A 16 9.43 -6.15 18.62
CA LYS A 16 10.35 -7.26 18.26
C LYS A 16 11.48 -7.46 19.28
N LYS A 17 11.64 -6.56 20.25
CA LYS A 17 12.73 -6.58 21.25
C LYS A 17 14.13 -6.63 20.63
N MET A 18 14.26 -6.08 19.44
CA MET A 18 15.53 -6.02 18.69
C MET A 18 16.48 -5.04 19.37
N ASN A 19 17.79 -5.31 19.38
CA ASN A 19 18.76 -4.35 19.88
C ASN A 19 18.83 -3.12 18.95
N LYS A 20 19.37 -2.01 19.47
CA LYS A 20 19.35 -0.72 18.78
C LYS A 20 20.10 -0.72 17.44
N GLU A 21 21.20 -1.44 17.33
CA GLU A 21 22.00 -1.47 16.10
C GLU A 21 21.32 -2.28 15.01
N ASP A 22 20.79 -3.43 15.35
CA ASP A 22 20.02 -4.27 14.42
C ASP A 22 18.73 -3.58 13.98
N ALA A 23 18.02 -2.94 14.92
CA ALA A 23 16.83 -2.15 14.61
C ALA A 23 17.13 -0.99 13.65
N LYS A 24 18.27 -0.29 13.85
CA LYS A 24 18.71 0.77 12.95
C LYS A 24 19.04 0.23 11.55
N ARG A 25 19.79 -0.88 11.46
CA ARG A 25 20.12 -1.52 10.19
C ARG A 25 18.85 -1.92 9.43
N LYS A 26 17.93 -2.62 10.09
CA LYS A 26 16.64 -3.02 9.50
C LYS A 26 15.79 -1.83 9.07
N ALA A 27 15.76 -0.77 9.86
CA ALA A 27 15.03 0.45 9.52
C ALA A 27 15.59 1.14 8.26
N VAL A 28 16.93 1.15 8.10
CA VAL A 28 17.56 1.69 6.88
C VAL A 28 17.20 0.83 5.66
N GLU A 29 17.23 -0.50 5.76
CA GLU A 29 16.79 -1.40 4.69
C GLU A 29 15.34 -1.12 4.27
N LEU A 30 14.44 -0.93 5.24
CA LEU A 30 13.04 -0.60 4.97
C LEU A 30 12.89 0.79 4.33
N LEU A 31 13.69 1.77 4.74
CA LEU A 31 13.70 3.09 4.11
C LEU A 31 14.21 3.03 2.68
N GLN A 32 15.22 2.22 2.38
CA GLN A 32 15.70 1.97 1.01
C GLN A 32 14.60 1.31 0.15
N MET A 33 13.90 0.34 0.69
CA MET A 33 12.80 -0.32 0.00
C MET A 33 11.72 0.69 -0.44
N VAL A 34 11.44 1.70 0.37
CA VAL A 34 10.44 2.74 0.06
C VAL A 34 11.06 4.00 -0.59
N GLY A 35 12.39 4.03 -0.82
CA GLY A 35 13.12 5.14 -1.47
C GLY A 35 13.14 6.41 -0.63
N LEU A 36 13.40 6.29 0.67
CA LEU A 36 13.41 7.42 1.62
C LEU A 36 14.61 7.39 2.58
N GLU A 37 15.70 6.68 2.25
CA GLU A 37 16.91 6.61 3.08
C GLU A 37 17.49 7.99 3.40
N GLU A 38 17.50 8.91 2.43
CA GLU A 38 18.01 10.28 2.62
C GLU A 38 17.13 11.12 3.56
N LYS A 39 15.91 10.67 3.84
CA LYS A 39 14.94 11.34 4.71
C LYS A 39 14.97 10.82 6.15
N ALA A 40 15.84 9.87 6.49
CA ALA A 40 15.90 9.19 7.78
C ALA A 40 15.92 10.13 8.99
N GLY A 41 16.68 11.22 8.92
CA GLY A 41 16.80 12.21 9.99
C GLY A 41 15.69 13.29 9.99
N GLN A 42 14.80 13.30 9.00
CA GLN A 42 13.73 14.30 8.91
C GLN A 42 12.55 13.92 9.79
N TYR A 43 11.73 14.91 10.13
CA TYR A 43 10.45 14.70 10.80
C TYR A 43 9.34 14.50 9.75
N PRO A 44 8.34 13.61 10.00
CA PRO A 44 7.24 13.35 9.05
C PRO A 44 6.54 14.62 8.57
N ARG A 45 6.35 15.62 9.40
CA ARG A 45 5.73 16.90 9.05
C ARG A 45 6.46 17.69 7.94
N LYS A 46 7.72 17.36 7.64
CA LYS A 46 8.52 17.96 6.57
C LYS A 46 8.48 17.17 5.26
N LEU A 47 7.75 16.06 5.25
CA LEU A 47 7.60 15.18 4.10
C LEU A 47 6.33 15.51 3.32
N SER A 48 6.32 15.23 1.99
CA SER A 48 5.09 15.24 1.21
C SER A 48 4.15 14.12 1.64
N GLY A 49 2.85 14.20 1.32
CA GLY A 49 1.85 13.18 1.65
C GLY A 49 2.27 11.79 1.18
N GLY A 50 2.72 11.64 -0.06
CA GLY A 50 3.20 10.36 -0.58
C GLY A 50 4.49 9.85 0.09
N GLN A 51 5.35 10.74 0.60
CA GLN A 51 6.49 10.34 1.42
C GLN A 51 6.04 9.88 2.80
N GLN A 52 5.09 10.57 3.43
CA GLN A 52 4.51 10.15 4.72
C GLN A 52 3.83 8.79 4.61
N GLN A 53 3.07 8.56 3.53
CA GLN A 53 2.44 7.27 3.26
C GLN A 53 3.48 6.15 3.14
N ARG A 54 4.56 6.37 2.40
CA ARG A 54 5.65 5.39 2.27
C ARG A 54 6.39 5.13 3.59
N VAL A 55 6.55 6.13 4.46
CA VAL A 55 7.06 5.93 5.84
C VAL A 55 6.07 5.06 6.65
N GLY A 56 4.77 5.30 6.51
CA GLY A 56 3.72 4.46 7.12
C GLY A 56 3.83 2.99 6.71
N ILE A 57 4.04 2.74 5.42
CA ILE A 57 4.25 1.38 4.89
C ILE A 57 5.52 0.76 5.48
N ALA A 58 6.65 1.46 5.46
CA ALA A 58 7.91 0.97 6.04
C ALA A 58 7.76 0.65 7.53
N ARG A 59 7.05 1.49 8.30
CA ARG A 59 6.73 1.26 9.71
C ARG A 59 5.86 0.01 9.92
N ALA A 60 4.85 -0.20 9.09
CA ALA A 60 4.02 -1.40 9.14
C ALA A 60 4.83 -2.67 8.85
N MET A 61 5.75 -2.60 7.89
CA MET A 61 6.64 -3.70 7.53
C MET A 61 7.67 -4.04 8.62
N ALA A 62 8.04 -3.09 9.49
CA ALA A 62 9.03 -3.28 10.53
C ALA A 62 8.70 -4.46 11.48
N VAL A 63 7.43 -4.68 11.76
CA VAL A 63 6.98 -5.78 12.62
C VAL A 63 6.84 -7.13 11.91
N GLU A 64 7.16 -7.19 10.63
CA GLU A 64 7.04 -8.39 9.77
C GLU A 64 5.63 -9.01 9.87
N PRO A 65 4.60 -8.26 9.47
CA PRO A 65 3.21 -8.67 9.62
C PRO A 65 2.88 -9.84 8.68
N LYS A 66 2.00 -10.75 9.13
CA LYS A 66 1.47 -11.80 8.25
C LYS A 66 0.53 -11.25 7.18
N VAL A 67 -0.19 -10.19 7.50
CA VAL A 67 -1.14 -9.50 6.60
C VAL A 67 -1.01 -8.00 6.78
N ILE A 68 -1.05 -7.24 5.69
CA ILE A 68 -1.13 -5.77 5.71
C ILE A 68 -2.49 -5.36 5.16
N LEU A 69 -3.14 -4.43 5.86
CA LEU A 69 -4.39 -3.82 5.42
C LEU A 69 -4.11 -2.42 4.89
N PHE A 70 -4.52 -2.15 3.65
CA PHE A 70 -4.49 -0.84 3.05
C PHE A 70 -5.93 -0.34 2.84
N ASP A 71 -6.23 0.81 3.40
CA ASP A 71 -7.51 1.48 3.21
C ASP A 71 -7.26 2.76 2.43
N GLU A 72 -7.65 2.76 1.15
CA GLU A 72 -7.49 3.87 0.21
C GLU A 72 -6.09 4.54 0.26
N PRO A 73 -4.99 3.79 0.03
CA PRO A 73 -3.63 4.26 0.30
C PRO A 73 -3.19 5.47 -0.55
N THR A 74 -3.99 5.89 -1.53
CA THR A 74 -3.67 6.96 -2.47
C THR A 74 -4.70 8.09 -2.52
N SER A 75 -5.86 7.96 -1.86
CA SER A 75 -7.00 8.88 -1.99
C SER A 75 -6.74 10.33 -1.60
N SER A 76 -5.75 10.57 -0.73
CA SER A 76 -5.38 11.92 -0.27
C SER A 76 -4.12 12.48 -0.94
N LEU A 77 -3.68 11.87 -2.05
CA LEU A 77 -2.43 12.21 -2.72
C LEU A 77 -2.68 12.87 -4.07
N ASP A 78 -1.79 13.81 -4.41
CA ASP A 78 -1.72 14.33 -5.77
C ASP A 78 -1.35 13.21 -6.77
N PRO A 79 -1.87 13.24 -8.01
CA PRO A 79 -1.63 12.19 -9.01
C PRO A 79 -0.15 11.87 -9.25
N GLU A 80 0.73 12.87 -9.15
CA GLU A 80 2.18 12.68 -9.29
C GLU A 80 2.78 11.80 -8.18
N LEU A 81 2.19 11.85 -6.97
CA LEU A 81 2.65 11.10 -5.80
C LEU A 81 2.07 9.68 -5.72
N VAL A 82 0.90 9.46 -6.31
CA VAL A 82 0.21 8.17 -6.36
C VAL A 82 1.13 7.06 -6.89
N LYS A 83 1.74 7.28 -8.05
CA LYS A 83 2.62 6.28 -8.70
C LYS A 83 3.78 5.80 -7.80
N ALA A 84 4.28 6.68 -6.94
CA ALA A 84 5.38 6.33 -6.03
C ALA A 84 4.92 5.37 -4.91
N VAL A 85 3.71 5.58 -4.38
CA VAL A 85 3.12 4.70 -3.36
C VAL A 85 2.73 3.37 -3.97
N LEU A 86 2.05 3.36 -5.11
CA LEU A 86 1.64 2.13 -5.81
C LEU A 86 2.84 1.25 -6.17
N ARG A 87 3.98 1.84 -6.57
CA ARG A 87 5.22 1.08 -6.81
C ARG A 87 5.74 0.36 -5.56
N VAL A 88 5.61 0.96 -4.38
CA VAL A 88 6.01 0.30 -3.13
C VAL A 88 5.08 -0.87 -2.83
N ILE A 89 3.76 -0.68 -2.95
CA ILE A 89 2.78 -1.76 -2.74
C ILE A 89 2.99 -2.90 -3.76
N LYS A 90 3.28 -2.57 -5.02
CA LYS A 90 3.64 -3.58 -6.04
C LYS A 90 4.87 -4.41 -5.64
N ARG A 91 5.92 -3.78 -5.11
CA ARG A 91 7.09 -4.52 -4.60
C ARG A 91 6.74 -5.49 -3.48
N LEU A 92 5.83 -5.12 -2.58
CA LEU A 92 5.34 -6.02 -1.52
C LEU A 92 4.58 -7.21 -2.11
N SER A 93 3.75 -6.98 -3.13
CA SER A 93 3.08 -8.05 -3.87
C SER A 93 4.08 -9.02 -4.52
N ASP A 94 5.13 -8.49 -5.16
CA ASP A 94 6.18 -9.30 -5.78
C ASP A 94 6.96 -10.15 -4.75
N GLN A 95 7.08 -9.65 -3.52
CA GLN A 95 7.65 -10.38 -2.38
C GLN A 95 6.66 -11.36 -1.72
N LYS A 96 5.47 -11.55 -2.30
CA LYS A 96 4.40 -12.42 -1.78
C LYS A 96 3.89 -12.04 -0.39
N GLN A 97 3.97 -10.76 -0.04
CA GLN A 97 3.32 -10.26 1.17
C GLN A 97 1.80 -10.35 1.03
N THR A 98 1.14 -11.02 1.96
CA THR A 98 -0.33 -11.05 1.99
C THR A 98 -0.87 -9.68 2.33
N MET A 99 -1.77 -9.18 1.49
CA MET A 99 -2.37 -7.85 1.63
C MET A 99 -3.86 -7.88 1.36
N VAL A 100 -4.60 -7.04 2.06
CA VAL A 100 -5.97 -6.67 1.71
C VAL A 100 -5.97 -5.18 1.40
N ILE A 101 -6.44 -4.81 0.22
CA ILE A 101 -6.37 -3.43 -0.28
C ILE A 101 -7.77 -2.98 -0.67
N VAL A 102 -8.25 -1.92 -0.04
CA VAL A 102 -9.42 -1.16 -0.50
C VAL A 102 -8.89 -0.03 -1.38
N THR A 103 -9.36 0.06 -2.62
CA THR A 103 -8.88 1.06 -3.57
C THR A 103 -9.86 1.29 -4.70
N HIS A 104 -9.84 2.48 -5.27
CA HIS A 104 -10.50 2.84 -6.54
C HIS A 104 -9.54 2.81 -7.74
N GLU A 105 -8.25 2.51 -7.53
CA GLU A 105 -7.24 2.39 -8.58
C GLU A 105 -7.38 1.04 -9.31
N MET A 106 -8.35 0.94 -10.23
CA MET A 106 -8.72 -0.34 -10.83
C MET A 106 -7.62 -0.96 -11.68
N GLN A 107 -6.84 -0.16 -12.42
CA GLN A 107 -5.71 -0.68 -13.20
C GLN A 107 -4.64 -1.27 -12.29
N PHE A 108 -4.42 -0.65 -11.13
CA PHE A 108 -3.51 -1.17 -10.13
C PHE A 108 -4.05 -2.46 -9.48
N ALA A 109 -5.34 -2.48 -9.10
CA ALA A 109 -5.99 -3.69 -8.59
C ALA A 109 -5.86 -4.86 -9.58
N LYS A 110 -6.14 -4.60 -10.87
CA LYS A 110 -5.96 -5.60 -11.95
C LYS A 110 -4.54 -6.14 -12.04
N LEU A 111 -3.54 -5.30 -11.82
CA LEU A 111 -2.13 -5.65 -11.95
C LEU A 111 -1.59 -6.53 -10.81
N ILE A 112 -2.10 -6.34 -9.57
CA ILE A 112 -1.45 -6.93 -8.39
C ILE A 112 -2.30 -7.95 -7.64
N SER A 113 -3.61 -7.97 -7.86
CA SER A 113 -4.52 -8.80 -7.06
C SER A 113 -4.61 -10.21 -7.60
N ASP A 114 -4.59 -11.20 -6.71
CA ASP A 114 -4.93 -12.59 -7.03
C ASP A 114 -6.45 -12.79 -6.97
N LYS A 115 -7.11 -12.14 -6.01
CA LYS A 115 -8.55 -12.18 -5.77
C LYS A 115 -9.12 -10.79 -5.58
N ILE A 116 -10.31 -10.55 -6.12
CA ILE A 116 -11.05 -9.29 -5.98
C ILE A 116 -12.40 -9.57 -5.34
N VAL A 117 -12.85 -8.63 -4.53
CA VAL A 117 -14.18 -8.60 -3.92
C VAL A 117 -14.82 -7.27 -4.29
N PHE A 118 -15.92 -7.32 -5.03
CA PHE A 118 -16.69 -6.14 -5.38
C PHE A 118 -17.79 -5.90 -4.35
N LEU A 119 -17.70 -4.75 -3.69
CA LEU A 119 -18.65 -4.30 -2.67
C LEU A 119 -19.51 -3.17 -3.23
N ASP A 120 -20.82 -3.29 -3.12
CA ASP A 120 -21.78 -2.22 -3.42
C ASP A 120 -22.96 -2.33 -2.44
N ASP A 121 -23.48 -1.20 -1.97
CA ASP A 121 -24.54 -1.12 -0.95
C ASP A 121 -24.27 -1.97 0.31
N ALA A 122 -23.02 -1.95 0.79
CA ALA A 122 -22.54 -2.67 1.98
C ALA A 122 -22.67 -4.21 1.92
N VAL A 123 -22.83 -4.78 0.72
CA VAL A 123 -22.87 -6.22 0.48
C VAL A 123 -21.84 -6.63 -0.57
N ILE A 124 -21.35 -7.87 -0.47
CA ILE A 124 -20.51 -8.47 -1.51
C ILE A 124 -21.41 -8.81 -2.69
N GLN A 125 -21.23 -8.11 -3.79
CA GLN A 125 -21.96 -8.31 -5.03
C GLN A 125 -21.33 -9.42 -5.89
N GLU A 126 -20.01 -9.50 -5.88
CA GLU A 126 -19.26 -10.51 -6.62
C GLU A 126 -17.86 -10.68 -6.01
N GLU A 127 -17.33 -11.89 -6.05
CA GLU A 127 -15.95 -12.19 -5.70
C GLU A 127 -15.35 -13.27 -6.59
N GLY A 128 -14.07 -13.17 -6.91
CA GLY A 128 -13.41 -14.14 -7.77
C GLY A 128 -11.98 -13.75 -8.08
N SER A 129 -11.37 -14.44 -9.02
CA SER A 129 -10.05 -14.07 -9.54
C SER A 129 -10.12 -12.76 -10.30
N THR A 130 -8.98 -12.07 -10.39
CA THR A 130 -8.86 -10.82 -11.17
C THR A 130 -9.35 -10.99 -12.61
N LYS A 131 -9.00 -12.12 -13.25
CA LYS A 131 -9.41 -12.40 -14.62
C LYS A 131 -10.93 -12.56 -14.74
N GLU A 132 -11.57 -13.26 -13.82
CA GLU A 132 -13.02 -13.47 -13.83
C GLU A 132 -13.76 -12.14 -13.71
N LEU A 133 -13.41 -11.30 -12.73
CA LEU A 133 -14.13 -10.06 -12.50
C LEU A 133 -13.89 -9.01 -13.60
N PHE A 134 -12.67 -8.87 -14.10
CA PHE A 134 -12.36 -7.86 -15.11
C PHE A 134 -12.75 -8.25 -16.54
N GLU A 135 -12.78 -9.52 -16.87
CA GLU A 135 -12.94 -9.98 -18.24
C GLU A 135 -14.25 -10.75 -18.49
N ASN A 136 -14.77 -11.44 -17.46
CA ASN A 136 -15.86 -12.38 -17.63
C ASN A 136 -17.06 -12.14 -16.69
N SER A 137 -17.06 -11.06 -15.89
CA SER A 137 -18.19 -10.79 -14.98
C SER A 137 -19.51 -10.62 -15.74
N GLU A 138 -20.54 -11.31 -15.29
CA GLU A 138 -21.92 -11.12 -15.74
C GLU A 138 -22.65 -10.06 -14.93
N ASN A 139 -22.08 -9.58 -13.82
CA ASN A 139 -22.67 -8.56 -12.97
C ASN A 139 -22.71 -7.20 -13.70
N VAL A 140 -23.92 -6.76 -14.03
CA VAL A 140 -24.14 -5.50 -14.75
C VAL A 140 -23.60 -4.30 -13.97
N ARG A 141 -23.72 -4.31 -12.64
CA ARG A 141 -23.26 -3.21 -11.78
C ARG A 141 -21.74 -3.08 -11.82
N LEU A 142 -21.01 -4.22 -11.71
CA LEU A 142 -19.56 -4.24 -11.81
C LEU A 142 -19.08 -3.80 -13.19
N ARG A 143 -19.70 -4.30 -14.27
CA ARG A 143 -19.35 -3.89 -15.64
C ARG A 143 -19.50 -2.39 -15.87
N ASN A 144 -20.62 -1.82 -15.42
CA ASN A 144 -20.86 -0.38 -15.51
C ASN A 144 -19.82 0.42 -14.71
N PHE A 145 -19.47 -0.04 -13.51
CA PHE A 145 -18.44 0.57 -12.68
C PHE A 145 -17.07 0.55 -13.37
N LEU A 146 -16.63 -0.60 -13.92
CA LEU A 146 -15.35 -0.72 -14.62
C LEU A 146 -15.31 0.12 -15.91
N GLN A 147 -16.44 0.23 -16.64
CA GLN A 147 -16.54 1.08 -17.83
C GLN A 147 -16.44 2.58 -17.50
N ALA A 148 -17.10 3.02 -16.42
CA ALA A 148 -17.04 4.42 -16.00
C ALA A 148 -15.61 4.86 -15.72
N ILE A 149 -14.84 4.04 -14.98
CA ILE A 149 -13.44 4.35 -14.65
C ILE A 149 -12.52 4.32 -15.87
N SER A 150 -12.78 3.44 -16.84
CA SER A 150 -11.99 3.39 -18.08
C SER A 150 -12.16 4.62 -18.98
N LEU A 151 -13.24 5.36 -18.81
CA LEU A 151 -13.50 6.61 -19.55
C LEU A 151 -12.83 7.82 -18.90
N ASP A 152 -12.56 7.78 -17.60
CA ASP A 152 -11.87 8.85 -16.88
C ASP A 152 -10.33 8.86 -17.14
N ASP A 153 -9.80 7.81 -17.78
CA ASP A 153 -8.37 7.69 -18.18
C ASP A 153 -8.07 8.29 -19.57
N LEU A 154 -9.05 8.93 -20.26
CA LEU A 154 -8.93 9.58 -21.58
C LEU A 154 -8.77 11.09 -21.47
#